data_5702f5e6d9bb629f583938417bfcfaae
#
_entry.id   5702f5e6d9bb629f583938417bfcfaae
#
_cell.length_a   1.000
_cell.length_b   1.000
_cell.length_c   1.000
_cell.angle_alpha   90.00
_cell.angle_beta   90.00
_cell.angle_gamma   90.00
#
_symmetry.space_group_name_H-M   'P 1'
#
loop_
_entity.id
_entity.type
_entity.pdbx_description
1 polymer ?
#
loop_
_entity_poly.entity_id
_entity_poly.type
_entity_poly.pdbx_seq_one_letter_code
_entity_poly.pdbx_strand_id
1 'polypeptide(L)'
;YRLKIQDKDDRFTLTQYETGTLLLQGQSTKLFSNILEKIQSINPLSDLENTLLYVPQENQDQVKNVLDKNKNDFSEIYDLAQKLISSNAFSYLFKNDQQTLVSAIGILEMVRSNNLNIPLYNPILYPFAKVFEGFVIKLLIDKEFFSFDAYKANPEVADIGNALRKKKLKKYIKDTRRNEFVLDKLIITWESLRCHELHSDPAQDDSIINLTDIDQVDNRIGEISGTIIDAYRIIVENGYTEEEMLQNREQH
;
A
#
# COMPACT_ATOMS: atom_id res chain seq x y z
N TYR A 1 27.66 -9.41 -18.75
CA TYR A 1 28.54 -8.28 -19.10
C TYR A 1 28.64 -7.32 -17.93
N ARG A 2 29.84 -6.74 -17.73
CA ARG A 2 30.09 -5.78 -16.66
C ARG A 2 30.74 -4.52 -17.23
N LEU A 3 30.08 -3.37 -17.03
CA LEU A 3 30.55 -2.05 -17.46
C LEU A 3 30.88 -1.20 -16.23
N LYS A 4 32.12 -0.73 -16.13
CA LYS A 4 32.51 0.25 -15.12
C LYS A 4 32.38 1.64 -15.75
N ILE A 5 31.64 2.52 -15.10
CA ILE A 5 31.40 3.89 -15.56
C ILE A 5 32.03 4.83 -14.53
N GLN A 6 32.79 5.79 -15.03
CA GLN A 6 33.44 6.78 -14.19
C GLN A 6 33.32 8.15 -14.86
N ASP A 7 32.87 9.13 -14.09
CA ASP A 7 32.90 10.55 -14.46
C ASP A 7 33.43 11.34 -13.27
N LYS A 8 34.63 11.94 -13.43
CA LYS A 8 35.35 12.62 -12.35
C LYS A 8 35.51 11.72 -11.14
N ASP A 9 34.85 12.07 -10.02
CA ASP A 9 34.89 11.30 -8.76
C ASP A 9 33.77 10.25 -8.67
N ASP A 10 32.81 10.29 -9.58
CA ASP A 10 31.68 9.35 -9.60
C ASP A 10 32.10 8.04 -10.24
N ARG A 11 31.93 6.95 -9.49
CA ARG A 11 32.22 5.59 -9.95
C ARG A 11 31.04 4.68 -9.69
N PHE A 12 30.59 3.98 -10.73
CA PHE A 12 29.61 2.94 -10.58
C PHE A 12 29.80 1.81 -11.60
N THR A 13 29.15 0.70 -11.33
CA THR A 13 29.23 -0.51 -12.14
C THR A 13 27.83 -0.89 -12.58
N LEU A 14 27.64 -1.08 -13.89
CA LEU A 14 26.45 -1.69 -14.47
C LEU A 14 26.80 -3.14 -14.84
N THR A 15 26.09 -4.10 -14.29
CA THR A 15 26.26 -5.51 -14.59
C THR A 15 25.00 -6.04 -15.26
N GLN A 16 25.15 -6.66 -16.44
CA GLN A 16 24.11 -7.40 -17.12
C GLN A 16 24.34 -8.89 -16.92
N TYR A 17 23.37 -9.58 -16.38
CA TYR A 17 23.38 -11.04 -16.23
C TYR A 17 22.80 -11.72 -17.48
N GLU A 18 23.10 -13.00 -17.67
CA GLU A 18 22.56 -13.81 -18.77
C GLU A 18 21.04 -13.94 -18.73
N THR A 19 20.45 -13.80 -17.54
CA THR A 19 18.99 -13.73 -17.32
C THR A 19 18.34 -12.46 -17.86
N GLY A 20 19.12 -11.50 -18.38
CA GLY A 20 18.66 -10.19 -18.82
C GLY A 20 18.56 -9.17 -17.69
N THR A 21 18.83 -9.55 -16.45
CA THR A 21 18.81 -8.65 -15.28
C THR A 21 19.95 -7.65 -15.38
N LEU A 22 19.65 -6.37 -15.07
CA LEU A 22 20.63 -5.29 -14.96
C LEU A 22 20.82 -4.92 -13.50
N LEU A 23 22.06 -4.86 -13.03
CA LEU A 23 22.42 -4.41 -11.69
C LEU A 23 23.32 -3.17 -11.79
N LEU A 24 22.86 -2.04 -11.20
CA LEU A 24 23.63 -0.81 -11.12
C LEU A 24 24.11 -0.62 -9.67
N GLN A 25 25.42 -0.47 -9.47
CA GLN A 25 26.03 -0.34 -8.14
C GLN A 25 26.97 0.85 -8.09
N GLY A 26 26.91 1.63 -7.02
CA GLY A 26 27.77 2.79 -6.79
C GLY A 26 27.20 3.74 -5.76
N GLN A 27 27.84 4.90 -5.61
CA GLN A 27 27.32 5.96 -4.75
C GLN A 27 26.12 6.65 -5.41
N SER A 28 25.15 7.08 -4.60
CA SER A 28 23.96 7.79 -5.08
C SER A 28 24.30 9.23 -5.45
N THR A 29 24.85 9.42 -6.65
CA THR A 29 25.21 10.72 -7.22
C THR A 29 24.19 11.14 -8.27
N LYS A 30 24.27 12.40 -8.73
CA LYS A 30 23.41 12.88 -9.82
C LYS A 30 23.58 12.07 -11.11
N LEU A 31 24.81 11.63 -11.42
CA LEU A 31 25.07 10.78 -12.58
C LEU A 31 24.42 9.41 -12.43
N PHE A 32 24.52 8.80 -11.22
CA PHE A 32 23.86 7.54 -10.90
C PHE A 32 22.34 7.64 -11.09
N SER A 33 21.72 8.69 -10.55
CA SER A 33 20.28 8.91 -10.67
C SER A 33 19.83 9.09 -12.12
N ASN A 34 20.57 9.86 -12.91
CA ASN A 34 20.26 10.07 -14.34
C ASN A 34 20.33 8.78 -15.16
N ILE A 35 21.27 7.90 -14.83
CA ILE A 35 21.41 6.61 -15.53
C ILE A 35 20.34 5.62 -15.06
N LEU A 36 20.01 5.63 -13.78
CA LEU A 36 18.92 4.83 -13.24
C LEU A 36 17.59 5.20 -13.90
N GLU A 37 17.28 6.50 -14.01
CA GLU A 37 16.07 6.98 -14.71
C GLU A 37 16.04 6.53 -16.18
N LYS A 38 17.17 6.59 -16.88
CA LYS A 38 17.25 6.10 -18.26
C LYS A 38 17.04 4.60 -18.37
N ILE A 39 17.61 3.80 -17.47
CA ILE A 39 17.42 2.35 -17.45
C ILE A 39 15.95 2.03 -17.16
N GLN A 40 15.34 2.71 -16.20
CA GLN A 40 13.93 2.55 -15.84
C GLN A 40 12.98 2.94 -16.97
N SER A 41 13.33 3.95 -17.77
CA SER A 41 12.53 4.35 -18.94
C SER A 41 12.55 3.32 -20.07
N ILE A 42 13.62 2.55 -20.18
CA ILE A 42 13.80 1.51 -21.20
C ILE A 42 13.22 0.16 -20.72
N ASN A 43 13.42 -0.14 -19.44
CA ASN A 43 12.95 -1.37 -18.80
C ASN A 43 12.48 -1.03 -17.38
N PRO A 44 11.19 -0.67 -17.20
CA PRO A 44 10.67 -0.29 -15.91
C PRO A 44 10.83 -1.45 -14.92
N LEU A 45 11.65 -1.22 -13.89
CA LEU A 45 11.86 -2.17 -12.80
C LEU A 45 10.69 -2.09 -11.82
N SER A 46 10.34 -3.22 -11.23
CA SER A 46 9.46 -3.25 -10.06
C SER A 46 10.11 -2.57 -8.84
N ASP A 47 9.32 -2.17 -7.86
CA ASP A 47 9.83 -1.55 -6.62
C ASP A 47 10.81 -2.46 -5.86
N LEU A 48 10.59 -3.78 -5.93
CA LEU A 48 11.51 -4.76 -5.36
C LEU A 48 12.85 -4.76 -6.09
N GLU A 49 12.84 -4.79 -7.42
CA GLU A 49 14.05 -4.73 -8.22
C GLU A 49 14.80 -3.43 -7.99
N ASN A 50 14.09 -2.29 -7.87
CA ASN A 50 14.68 -1.02 -7.47
C ASN A 50 15.33 -1.06 -6.08
N THR A 51 14.70 -1.71 -5.11
CA THR A 51 15.24 -1.86 -3.75
C THR A 51 16.52 -2.70 -3.76
N LEU A 52 16.55 -3.75 -4.57
CA LEU A 52 17.71 -4.64 -4.67
C LEU A 52 18.93 -4.00 -5.38
N LEU A 53 18.74 -2.90 -6.13
CA LEU A 53 19.86 -2.13 -6.71
C LEU A 53 20.81 -1.53 -5.66
N TYR A 54 20.36 -1.35 -4.43
CA TYR A 54 21.17 -0.79 -3.33
C TYR A 54 21.90 -1.85 -2.48
N VAL A 55 21.85 -3.12 -2.88
CA VAL A 55 22.51 -4.19 -2.14
C VAL A 55 24.04 -4.20 -2.41
N PRO A 56 24.89 -4.33 -1.37
CA PRO A 56 26.34 -4.41 -1.53
C PRO A 56 26.80 -5.51 -2.46
N GLN A 57 27.95 -5.30 -3.11
CA GLN A 57 28.49 -6.19 -4.16
C GLN A 57 28.75 -7.62 -3.67
N GLU A 58 29.12 -7.79 -2.39
CA GLU A 58 29.34 -9.07 -1.74
C GLU A 58 28.11 -9.97 -1.67
N ASN A 59 26.93 -9.38 -1.80
CA ASN A 59 25.63 -10.09 -1.72
C ASN A 59 24.97 -10.30 -3.10
N GLN A 60 25.71 -10.08 -4.20
CA GLN A 60 25.15 -10.13 -5.57
C GLN A 60 24.53 -11.48 -5.94
N ASP A 61 25.18 -12.59 -5.51
CA ASP A 61 24.65 -13.93 -5.79
C ASP A 61 23.35 -14.21 -5.02
N GLN A 62 23.24 -13.67 -3.79
CA GLN A 62 22.00 -13.74 -3.03
C GLN A 62 20.89 -12.92 -3.71
N VAL A 63 21.21 -11.71 -4.17
CA VAL A 63 20.28 -10.84 -4.92
C VAL A 63 19.84 -11.51 -6.21
N LYS A 64 20.79 -12.10 -6.97
CA LYS A 64 20.47 -12.84 -8.19
C LYS A 64 19.52 -14.00 -7.91
N ASN A 65 19.80 -14.79 -6.88
CA ASN A 65 18.96 -15.92 -6.50
C ASN A 65 17.56 -15.48 -6.08
N VAL A 66 17.43 -14.34 -5.36
CA VAL A 66 16.16 -13.77 -4.96
C VAL A 66 15.39 -13.27 -6.19
N LEU A 67 16.05 -12.56 -7.11
CA LEU A 67 15.41 -12.06 -8.34
C LEU A 67 14.98 -13.21 -9.26
N ASP A 68 15.81 -14.23 -9.46
CA ASP A 68 15.48 -15.38 -10.31
C ASP A 68 14.35 -16.22 -9.70
N LYS A 69 14.33 -16.38 -8.39
CA LYS A 69 13.26 -17.09 -7.67
C LYS A 69 11.93 -16.34 -7.73
N ASN A 70 11.95 -15.01 -7.69
CA ASN A 70 10.75 -14.18 -7.65
C ASN A 70 10.21 -13.77 -9.03
N LYS A 71 10.95 -13.98 -10.12
CA LYS A 71 10.49 -13.62 -11.48
C LYS A 71 9.15 -14.27 -11.87
N ASN A 72 8.90 -15.47 -11.37
CA ASN A 72 7.64 -16.19 -11.64
C ASN A 72 6.54 -15.88 -10.60
N ASP A 73 6.89 -15.32 -9.45
CA ASP A 73 5.97 -15.17 -8.33
C ASP A 73 5.20 -13.83 -8.37
N PHE A 74 5.66 -12.82 -9.14
CA PHE A 74 5.02 -11.50 -9.15
C PHE A 74 3.61 -11.49 -9.72
N SER A 75 3.32 -12.29 -10.75
CA SER A 75 1.96 -12.40 -11.26
C SER A 75 1.03 -13.03 -10.22
N GLU A 76 1.51 -14.03 -9.49
CA GLU A 76 0.78 -14.69 -8.42
C GLU A 76 0.52 -13.75 -7.25
N ILE A 77 1.53 -12.96 -6.83
CA ILE A 77 1.39 -11.97 -5.76
C ILE A 77 0.41 -10.87 -6.16
N TYR A 78 0.46 -10.41 -7.42
CA TYR A 78 -0.49 -9.45 -7.95
C TYR A 78 -1.91 -9.99 -7.95
N ASP A 79 -2.10 -11.24 -8.37
CA ASP A 79 -3.40 -11.93 -8.33
C ASP A 79 -3.91 -12.11 -6.89
N LEU A 80 -3.02 -12.41 -5.94
CA LEU A 80 -3.36 -12.49 -4.52
C LEU A 80 -3.82 -11.12 -3.98
N ALA A 81 -3.16 -10.03 -4.38
CA ALA A 81 -3.56 -8.68 -3.99
C ALA A 81 -4.96 -8.33 -4.51
N GLN A 82 -5.25 -8.67 -5.77
CA GLN A 82 -6.59 -8.48 -6.34
C GLN A 82 -7.65 -9.35 -5.66
N LYS A 83 -7.32 -10.58 -5.31
CA LYS A 83 -8.24 -11.47 -4.60
C LYS A 83 -8.52 -10.99 -3.18
N LEU A 84 -7.51 -10.46 -2.49
CA LEU A 84 -7.62 -10.02 -1.11
C LEU A 84 -8.67 -8.93 -0.91
N ILE A 85 -8.72 -7.93 -1.79
CA ILE A 85 -9.65 -6.78 -1.68
C ILE A 85 -10.66 -6.67 -2.82
N SER A 86 -10.79 -7.67 -3.68
CA SER A 86 -11.47 -7.71 -4.98
C SER A 86 -10.77 -6.88 -6.07
N SER A 87 -10.86 -7.35 -7.33
CA SER A 87 -10.22 -6.68 -8.47
C SER A 87 -10.73 -5.25 -8.69
N ASN A 88 -12.02 -5.00 -8.43
CA ASN A 88 -12.62 -3.67 -8.59
C ASN A 88 -12.10 -2.70 -7.52
N ALA A 89 -12.11 -3.11 -6.24
CA ALA A 89 -11.57 -2.29 -5.16
C ALA A 89 -10.05 -2.07 -5.32
N PHE A 90 -9.30 -3.08 -5.78
CA PHE A 90 -7.89 -2.95 -6.10
C PHE A 90 -7.65 -1.89 -7.19
N SER A 91 -8.41 -1.95 -8.29
CA SER A 91 -8.31 -0.97 -9.38
C SER A 91 -8.71 0.45 -8.96
N TYR A 92 -9.54 0.56 -7.93
CA TYR A 92 -9.95 1.84 -7.35
C TYR A 92 -8.85 2.50 -6.54
N LEU A 93 -7.90 1.76 -5.93
CA LEU A 93 -6.81 2.35 -5.15
C LEU A 93 -5.96 3.33 -5.97
N PHE A 94 -5.27 4.25 -5.30
CA PHE A 94 -4.16 4.96 -5.91
C PHE A 94 -3.07 3.98 -6.37
N LYS A 95 -2.34 4.32 -7.44
CA LYS A 95 -1.31 3.43 -7.98
C LYS A 95 -0.24 3.04 -6.96
N ASN A 96 0.18 4.00 -6.11
CA ASN A 96 1.15 3.72 -5.04
C ASN A 96 0.59 2.76 -3.99
N ASP A 97 -0.72 2.84 -3.67
CA ASP A 97 -1.33 1.93 -2.70
C ASP A 97 -1.50 0.52 -3.28
N GLN A 98 -1.76 0.40 -4.60
CA GLN A 98 -1.73 -0.89 -5.29
C GLN A 98 -0.36 -1.54 -5.17
N GLN A 99 0.72 -0.80 -5.43
CA GLN A 99 2.09 -1.27 -5.31
C GLN A 99 2.44 -1.64 -3.86
N THR A 100 2.03 -0.81 -2.91
CA THR A 100 2.22 -1.06 -1.47
C THR A 100 1.53 -2.36 -1.06
N LEU A 101 0.29 -2.61 -1.53
CA LEU A 101 -0.43 -3.85 -1.22
C LEU A 101 0.25 -5.08 -1.80
N VAL A 102 0.69 -5.02 -3.06
CA VAL A 102 1.43 -6.12 -3.72
C VAL A 102 2.72 -6.42 -2.94
N SER A 103 3.48 -5.39 -2.58
CA SER A 103 4.71 -5.55 -1.79
C SER A 103 4.44 -6.13 -0.40
N ALA A 104 3.36 -5.69 0.26
CA ALA A 104 2.95 -6.19 1.57
C ALA A 104 2.64 -7.68 1.54
N ILE A 105 1.92 -8.13 0.52
CA ILE A 105 1.60 -9.56 0.32
C ILE A 105 2.88 -10.35 0.04
N GLY A 106 3.78 -9.82 -0.78
CA GLY A 106 5.07 -10.47 -1.03
C GLY A 106 5.88 -10.69 0.26
N ILE A 107 5.92 -9.69 1.14
CA ILE A 107 6.56 -9.80 2.46
C ILE A 107 5.84 -10.84 3.34
N LEU A 108 4.52 -10.80 3.38
CA LEU A 108 3.72 -11.75 4.15
C LEU A 108 3.97 -13.20 3.69
N GLU A 109 3.93 -13.45 2.39
CA GLU A 109 4.21 -14.78 1.82
C GLU A 109 5.65 -15.24 2.08
N MET A 110 6.61 -14.31 2.06
CA MET A 110 8.00 -14.62 2.42
C MET A 110 8.11 -15.04 3.90
N VAL A 111 7.42 -14.35 4.81
CA VAL A 111 7.39 -14.71 6.24
C VAL A 111 6.77 -16.09 6.44
N ARG A 112 5.65 -16.37 5.78
CA ARG A 112 4.93 -17.66 5.84
C ARG A 112 5.79 -18.81 5.27
N SER A 113 6.31 -18.63 4.06
CA SER A 113 7.05 -19.68 3.35
C SER A 113 8.34 -20.09 4.07
N ASN A 114 8.95 -19.16 4.81
CA ASN A 114 10.19 -19.42 5.54
C ASN A 114 9.94 -19.68 7.04
N ASN A 115 8.69 -19.74 7.49
CA ASN A 115 8.33 -19.94 8.91
C ASN A 115 9.12 -18.99 9.83
N LEU A 116 9.24 -17.72 9.42
CA LEU A 116 10.01 -16.75 10.18
C LEU A 116 9.31 -16.42 11.48
N ASN A 117 9.96 -16.77 12.59
CA ASN A 117 9.49 -16.36 13.91
C ASN A 117 10.15 -15.05 14.28
N ILE A 118 9.36 -13.98 14.31
CA ILE A 118 9.80 -12.63 14.68
C ILE A 118 9.12 -12.22 15.99
N PRO A 119 9.81 -11.44 16.84
CA PRO A 119 9.28 -11.07 18.17
C PRO A 119 7.95 -10.32 18.12
N LEU A 120 7.76 -9.49 17.10
CA LEU A 120 6.54 -8.71 16.86
C LEU A 120 6.21 -8.67 15.37
N TYR A 121 4.97 -8.92 15.03
CA TYR A 121 4.46 -8.95 13.66
C TYR A 121 3.78 -7.64 13.23
N ASN A 122 3.65 -6.64 14.13
CA ASN A 122 3.09 -5.33 13.79
C ASN A 122 3.73 -4.67 12.53
N PRO A 123 5.07 -4.77 12.30
CA PRO A 123 5.67 -4.22 11.08
C PRO A 123 5.12 -4.80 9.77
N ILE A 124 4.62 -6.05 9.80
CA ILE A 124 4.00 -6.69 8.62
C ILE A 124 2.63 -6.07 8.34
N LEU A 125 1.89 -5.68 9.38
CA LEU A 125 0.58 -5.06 9.25
C LEU A 125 0.66 -3.61 8.72
N TYR A 126 1.76 -2.89 8.99
CA TYR A 126 1.90 -1.46 8.66
C TYR A 126 1.60 -1.13 7.19
N PRO A 127 2.10 -1.84 6.17
CA PRO A 127 1.78 -1.55 4.78
C PRO A 127 0.28 -1.71 4.46
N PHE A 128 -0.40 -2.71 5.05
CA PHE A 128 -1.84 -2.90 4.89
C PHE A 128 -2.65 -1.74 5.48
N ALA A 129 -2.23 -1.25 6.65
CA ALA A 129 -2.82 -0.07 7.26
C ALA A 129 -2.64 1.19 6.40
N LYS A 130 -1.48 1.34 5.74
CA LYS A 130 -1.24 2.43 4.78
C LYS A 130 -2.14 2.35 3.56
N VAL A 131 -2.36 1.16 3.02
CA VAL A 131 -3.32 0.94 1.93
C VAL A 131 -4.74 1.31 2.35
N PHE A 132 -5.14 0.94 3.57
CA PHE A 132 -6.43 1.33 4.12
C PHE A 132 -6.57 2.85 4.26
N GLU A 133 -5.55 3.53 4.80
CA GLU A 133 -5.51 4.98 4.87
C GLU A 133 -5.66 5.62 3.49
N GLY A 134 -4.89 5.17 2.50
CA GLY A 134 -4.97 5.63 1.12
C GLY A 134 -6.35 5.42 0.49
N PHE A 135 -6.96 4.25 0.74
CA PHE A 135 -8.33 3.96 0.32
C PHE A 135 -9.34 4.96 0.91
N VAL A 136 -9.27 5.23 2.22
CA VAL A 136 -10.18 6.18 2.87
C VAL A 136 -9.96 7.60 2.34
N ILE A 137 -8.71 8.03 2.17
CA ILE A 137 -8.37 9.33 1.58
C ILE A 137 -8.97 9.45 0.18
N LYS A 138 -8.78 8.44 -0.68
CA LYS A 138 -9.34 8.44 -2.03
C LYS A 138 -10.86 8.51 -2.00
N LEU A 139 -11.50 7.75 -1.13
CA LEU A 139 -12.93 7.77 -0.94
C LEU A 139 -13.45 9.17 -0.57
N LEU A 140 -12.76 9.86 0.34
CA LEU A 140 -13.12 11.23 0.75
C LEU A 140 -12.88 12.25 -0.37
N ILE A 141 -11.82 12.10 -1.17
CA ILE A 141 -11.57 12.94 -2.36
C ILE A 141 -12.67 12.74 -3.40
N ASP A 142 -13.00 11.50 -3.75
CA ASP A 142 -14.02 11.17 -4.75
C ASP A 142 -15.45 11.58 -4.31
N LYS A 143 -15.65 11.76 -3.01
CA LYS A 143 -16.88 12.31 -2.43
C LYS A 143 -16.77 13.78 -2.03
N GLU A 144 -15.78 14.50 -2.60
CA GLU A 144 -15.60 15.95 -2.54
C GLU A 144 -15.50 16.57 -1.14
N PHE A 145 -14.97 15.80 -0.15
CA PHE A 145 -14.69 16.39 1.16
C PHE A 145 -13.49 17.33 1.14
N PHE A 146 -12.55 17.09 0.26
CA PHE A 146 -11.40 17.94 -0.08
C PHE A 146 -10.84 17.53 -1.45
N SER A 147 -10.16 18.46 -2.14
CA SER A 147 -9.55 18.15 -3.43
C SER A 147 -8.20 17.43 -3.26
N PHE A 148 -7.81 16.65 -4.28
CA PHE A 148 -6.49 16.01 -4.31
C PHE A 148 -5.34 17.01 -4.21
N ASP A 149 -5.46 18.16 -4.88
CA ASP A 149 -4.43 19.21 -4.83
C ASP A 149 -4.31 19.84 -3.44
N ALA A 150 -5.44 20.07 -2.75
CA ALA A 150 -5.43 20.55 -1.37
C ALA A 150 -4.76 19.53 -0.44
N TYR A 151 -5.06 18.25 -0.59
CA TYR A 151 -4.43 17.17 0.17
C TYR A 151 -2.93 17.06 -0.11
N LYS A 152 -2.52 17.16 -1.37
CA LYS A 152 -1.11 17.12 -1.77
C LYS A 152 -0.31 18.30 -1.21
N ALA A 153 -0.93 19.48 -1.16
CA ALA A 153 -0.30 20.69 -0.61
C ALA A 153 -0.18 20.64 0.92
N ASN A 154 -1.19 20.12 1.60
CA ASN A 154 -1.22 19.95 3.05
C ASN A 154 -2.05 18.72 3.44
N PRO A 155 -1.43 17.57 3.78
CA PRO A 155 -2.14 16.36 4.19
C PRO A 155 -3.03 16.54 5.43
N GLU A 156 -2.77 17.52 6.28
CA GLU A 156 -3.60 17.82 7.47
C GLU A 156 -5.00 18.31 7.13
N VAL A 157 -5.24 18.75 5.90
CA VAL A 157 -6.59 19.12 5.43
C VAL A 157 -7.54 17.93 5.48
N ALA A 158 -7.02 16.73 5.38
CA ALA A 158 -7.76 15.48 5.49
C ALA A 158 -8.02 15.11 6.96
N ASP A 159 -9.00 15.76 7.58
CA ASP A 159 -9.49 15.36 8.90
C ASP A 159 -10.34 14.08 8.81
N ILE A 160 -9.65 12.97 8.50
CA ILE A 160 -10.24 11.64 8.25
C ILE A 160 -11.04 11.19 9.47
N GLY A 161 -10.45 11.30 10.67
CA GLY A 161 -11.10 10.86 11.91
C GLY A 161 -12.44 11.56 12.14
N ASN A 162 -12.48 12.88 11.95
CA ASN A 162 -13.72 13.65 12.10
C ASN A 162 -14.73 13.33 10.98
N ALA A 163 -14.27 13.14 9.73
CA ALA A 163 -15.15 12.76 8.62
C ALA A 163 -15.85 11.42 8.88
N LEU A 164 -15.11 10.45 9.40
CA LEU A 164 -15.62 9.11 9.73
C LEU A 164 -16.53 9.16 10.96
N ARG A 165 -16.09 9.72 12.11
CA ARG A 165 -16.89 9.80 13.35
C ARG A 165 -18.21 10.51 13.15
N LYS A 166 -18.24 11.59 12.38
CA LYS A 166 -19.46 12.31 12.02
C LYS A 166 -20.29 11.62 10.95
N LYS A 167 -19.87 10.41 10.52
CA LYS A 167 -20.54 9.64 9.47
C LYS A 167 -20.90 10.48 8.23
N LYS A 168 -19.99 11.39 7.84
CA LYS A 168 -20.24 12.32 6.73
C LYS A 168 -20.51 11.61 5.40
N LEU A 169 -20.02 10.38 5.24
CA LEU A 169 -20.24 9.54 4.06
C LEU A 169 -21.68 8.97 4.00
N LYS A 170 -22.51 9.10 5.07
CA LYS A 170 -23.86 8.54 5.12
C LYS A 170 -24.74 9.00 3.96
N LYS A 171 -24.60 10.25 3.53
CA LYS A 171 -25.37 10.82 2.43
C LYS A 171 -25.12 10.14 1.06
N TYR A 172 -24.00 9.43 0.90
CA TYR A 172 -23.64 8.70 -0.31
C TYR A 172 -24.07 7.22 -0.29
N ILE A 173 -24.75 6.77 0.76
CA ILE A 173 -25.14 5.38 0.93
C ILE A 173 -26.60 5.23 0.58
N LYS A 174 -26.90 4.46 -0.49
CA LYS A 174 -28.24 4.00 -0.80
C LYS A 174 -28.69 2.96 0.23
N ASP A 175 -29.97 2.91 0.53
CA ASP A 175 -30.55 1.99 1.52
C ASP A 175 -29.81 2.03 2.88
N THR A 176 -29.77 3.21 3.50
CA THR A 176 -28.98 3.49 4.70
C THR A 176 -29.27 2.54 5.87
N ARG A 177 -30.51 2.04 6.01
CA ARG A 177 -30.86 1.09 7.10
C ARG A 177 -30.09 -0.23 7.01
N ARG A 178 -29.84 -0.72 5.78
CA ARG A 178 -29.10 -1.95 5.53
C ARG A 178 -27.58 -1.75 5.52
N ASN A 179 -27.13 -0.61 5.01
CA ASN A 179 -25.75 -0.40 4.61
C ASN A 179 -24.94 0.49 5.56
N GLU A 180 -25.61 1.10 6.58
CA GLU A 180 -24.94 2.04 7.50
C GLU A 180 -23.82 1.37 8.33
N PHE A 181 -23.89 0.06 8.52
CA PHE A 181 -22.86 -0.71 9.23
C PHE A 181 -21.43 -0.51 8.65
N VAL A 182 -21.32 -0.17 7.37
CA VAL A 182 -20.04 0.07 6.72
C VAL A 182 -19.32 1.28 7.32
N LEU A 183 -20.08 2.30 7.77
CA LEU A 183 -19.50 3.47 8.41
C LEU A 183 -18.91 3.13 9.77
N ASP A 184 -19.57 2.26 10.52
CA ASP A 184 -19.04 1.78 11.81
C ASP A 184 -17.78 0.92 11.60
N LYS A 185 -17.75 0.05 10.58
CA LYS A 185 -16.55 -0.68 10.21
C LYS A 185 -15.39 0.25 9.86
N LEU A 186 -15.62 1.27 9.03
CA LEU A 186 -14.60 2.24 8.65
C LEU A 186 -14.01 2.95 9.88
N ILE A 187 -14.88 3.38 10.82
CA ILE A 187 -14.45 4.05 12.04
C ILE A 187 -13.64 3.11 12.92
N ILE A 188 -14.17 1.92 13.20
CA ILE A 188 -13.53 0.94 14.08
C ILE A 188 -12.16 0.51 13.52
N THR A 189 -12.09 0.20 12.23
CA THR A 189 -10.82 -0.18 11.58
C THR A 189 -9.83 0.98 11.61
N TRP A 190 -10.27 2.21 11.33
CA TRP A 190 -9.42 3.40 11.38
C TRP A 190 -8.85 3.65 12.78
N GLU A 191 -9.69 3.60 13.81
CA GLU A 191 -9.29 3.86 15.19
C GLU A 191 -8.38 2.76 15.73
N SER A 192 -8.68 1.50 15.45
CA SER A 192 -7.85 0.37 15.86
C SER A 192 -6.45 0.46 15.25
N LEU A 193 -6.33 0.67 13.95
CA LEU A 193 -5.04 0.78 13.28
C LEU A 193 -4.22 1.95 13.78
N ARG A 194 -4.85 3.12 13.95
CA ARG A 194 -4.13 4.34 14.29
C ARG A 194 -3.79 4.43 15.77
N CYS A 195 -4.71 4.05 16.67
CA CYS A 195 -4.53 4.26 18.10
C CYS A 195 -3.89 3.07 18.83
N HIS A 196 -4.03 1.86 18.32
CA HIS A 196 -3.66 0.67 19.09
C HIS A 196 -2.55 -0.19 18.45
N GLU A 197 -2.36 -0.12 17.14
CA GLU A 197 -1.46 -1.05 16.45
C GLU A 197 -0.23 -0.38 15.84
N LEU A 198 -0.29 0.92 15.52
CA LEU A 198 0.76 1.62 14.80
C LEU A 198 1.40 2.79 15.56
N HIS A 199 0.82 3.23 16.69
CA HIS A 199 1.41 4.25 17.54
C HIS A 199 2.15 3.61 18.72
N SER A 200 3.44 3.93 18.85
CA SER A 200 4.19 3.75 20.08
C SER A 200 4.10 5.05 20.89
N ASP A 201 3.09 5.18 21.73
CA ASP A 201 3.06 6.23 22.75
C ASP A 201 3.60 5.64 24.04
N PRO A 202 4.79 6.07 24.50
CA PRO A 202 5.38 5.56 25.75
C PRO A 202 4.49 5.81 26.97
N ALA A 203 3.56 6.75 26.90
CA ALA A 203 2.60 7.03 27.98
C ALA A 203 1.37 6.11 27.96
N GLN A 204 1.20 5.29 26.92
CA GLN A 204 0.06 4.39 26.71
C GLN A 204 0.51 2.95 26.47
N ASP A 205 1.58 2.51 27.11
CA ASP A 205 2.21 1.21 26.89
C ASP A 205 1.24 0.02 27.02
N ASP A 206 0.21 0.14 27.87
CA ASP A 206 -0.83 -0.88 28.07
C ASP A 206 -1.90 -0.91 26.96
N SER A 207 -1.92 0.05 26.05
CA SER A 207 -2.94 0.16 24.99
C SER A 207 -2.47 -0.35 23.63
N ILE A 208 -1.19 -0.67 23.47
CA ILE A 208 -0.61 -1.16 22.22
C ILE A 208 -0.92 -2.64 22.06
N ILE A 209 -1.60 -2.99 20.98
CA ILE A 209 -1.82 -4.38 20.62
C ILE A 209 -0.57 -4.93 19.95
N ASN A 210 0.13 -5.81 20.66
CA ASN A 210 1.29 -6.52 20.12
C ASN A 210 0.83 -7.80 19.41
N LEU A 211 1.07 -7.86 18.10
CA LEU A 211 0.83 -9.06 17.30
C LEU A 211 2.03 -10.00 17.47
N THR A 212 1.81 -11.15 18.11
CA THR A 212 2.87 -12.09 18.49
C THR A 212 2.91 -13.35 17.61
N ASP A 213 1.93 -13.52 16.73
CA ASP A 213 1.87 -14.62 15.76
C ASP A 213 1.26 -14.19 14.43
N ILE A 214 1.48 -15.01 13.42
CA ILE A 214 1.03 -14.75 12.04
C ILE A 214 -0.49 -14.83 11.90
N ASP A 215 -1.17 -15.66 12.68
CA ASP A 215 -2.63 -15.83 12.61
C ASP A 215 -3.34 -14.55 13.06
N GLN A 216 -2.78 -13.84 14.05
CA GLN A 216 -3.28 -12.52 14.47
C GLN A 216 -3.15 -11.51 13.34
N VAL A 217 -2.02 -11.50 12.61
CA VAL A 217 -1.82 -10.63 11.43
C VAL A 217 -2.85 -10.97 10.35
N ASP A 218 -3.05 -12.24 10.06
CA ASP A 218 -4.00 -12.70 9.05
C ASP A 218 -5.44 -12.28 9.36
N ASN A 219 -5.85 -12.40 10.62
CA ASN A 219 -7.15 -11.92 11.08
C ASN A 219 -7.30 -10.41 10.87
N ARG A 220 -6.27 -9.63 11.20
CA ARG A 220 -6.29 -8.16 11.02
C ARG A 220 -6.29 -7.76 9.55
N ILE A 221 -5.52 -8.43 8.71
CA ILE A 221 -5.55 -8.23 7.25
C ILE A 221 -6.94 -8.55 6.70
N GLY A 222 -7.58 -9.63 7.19
CA GLY A 222 -8.95 -10.00 6.83
C GLY A 222 -9.98 -8.93 7.21
N GLU A 223 -9.86 -8.30 8.38
CA GLU A 223 -10.72 -7.19 8.81
C GLU A 223 -10.52 -5.94 7.94
N ILE A 224 -9.27 -5.57 7.68
CA ILE A 224 -8.93 -4.43 6.80
C ILE A 224 -9.49 -4.64 5.41
N SER A 225 -9.19 -5.79 4.80
CA SER A 225 -9.63 -6.11 3.44
C SER A 225 -11.14 -6.20 3.33
N GLY A 226 -11.80 -6.83 4.28
CA GLY A 226 -13.25 -6.89 4.36
C GLY A 226 -13.90 -5.51 4.50
N THR A 227 -13.28 -4.59 5.24
CA THR A 227 -13.75 -3.20 5.36
C THR A 227 -13.60 -2.44 4.05
N ILE A 228 -12.47 -2.60 3.33
CA ILE A 228 -12.27 -2.00 2.01
C ILE A 228 -13.31 -2.51 1.01
N ILE A 229 -13.53 -3.83 0.94
CA ILE A 229 -14.50 -4.46 0.03
C ILE A 229 -15.91 -3.93 0.29
N ASP A 230 -16.36 -3.94 1.55
CA ASP A 230 -17.70 -3.48 1.92
C ASP A 230 -17.89 -1.99 1.62
N ALA A 231 -16.89 -1.16 1.97
CA ALA A 231 -16.96 0.27 1.72
C ALA A 231 -16.92 0.60 0.22
N TYR A 232 -16.09 -0.08 -0.56
CA TYR A 232 -16.06 0.07 -2.01
C TYR A 232 -17.41 -0.28 -2.62
N ARG A 233 -17.94 -1.47 -2.32
CA ARG A 233 -19.22 -1.93 -2.86
C ARG A 233 -20.38 -1.00 -2.50
N ILE A 234 -20.47 -0.56 -1.26
CA ILE A 234 -21.65 0.17 -0.74
C ILE A 234 -21.56 1.65 -1.08
N ILE A 235 -20.37 2.27 -1.04
CA ILE A 235 -20.24 3.73 -1.18
C ILE A 235 -19.80 4.13 -2.59
N VAL A 236 -18.93 3.33 -3.24
CA VAL A 236 -18.41 3.66 -4.58
C VAL A 236 -19.29 3.04 -5.65
N GLU A 237 -19.48 1.72 -5.62
CA GLU A 237 -20.15 0.97 -6.68
C GLU A 237 -21.68 1.16 -6.65
N ASN A 238 -22.32 1.12 -5.46
CA ASN A 238 -23.76 1.23 -5.28
C ASN A 238 -24.19 2.54 -4.59
N GLY A 239 -23.28 3.46 -4.36
CA GLY A 239 -23.54 4.74 -3.74
C GLY A 239 -24.29 5.71 -4.65
N TYR A 240 -24.77 6.81 -4.06
CA TYR A 240 -25.36 7.90 -4.85
C TYR A 240 -24.29 8.65 -5.64
N THR A 241 -24.63 8.99 -6.90
CA THR A 241 -23.93 10.03 -7.66
C THR A 241 -24.34 11.42 -7.16
N GLU A 242 -23.58 12.45 -7.50
CA GLU A 242 -23.89 13.84 -7.12
C GLU A 242 -25.25 14.27 -7.70
N GLU A 243 -25.53 13.93 -8.96
CA GLU A 243 -26.80 14.23 -9.63
C GLU A 243 -27.98 13.58 -8.92
N GLU A 244 -27.88 12.29 -8.55
CA GLU A 244 -28.91 11.59 -7.78
C GLU A 244 -29.13 12.22 -6.40
N MET A 245 -28.07 12.74 -5.76
CA MET A 245 -28.19 13.42 -4.47
C MET A 245 -28.92 14.78 -4.58
N LEU A 246 -28.65 15.55 -5.63
CA LEU A 246 -29.34 16.82 -5.88
C LEU A 246 -30.82 16.60 -6.14
N GLN A 247 -31.18 15.63 -6.99
CA GLN A 247 -32.56 15.26 -7.27
C GLN A 247 -33.32 14.81 -6.01
N ASN A 248 -32.69 14.05 -5.12
CA ASN A 248 -33.32 13.63 -3.85
C ASN A 248 -33.53 14.79 -2.86
N ARG A 249 -32.75 15.89 -2.97
CA ARG A 249 -32.93 17.09 -2.14
C ARG A 249 -34.10 17.96 -2.58
N GLU A 250 -34.42 17.95 -3.88
CA GLU A 250 -35.54 18.71 -4.44
C GLU A 250 -36.91 18.04 -4.22
N GLN A 251 -36.90 16.75 -3.83
CA GLN A 251 -38.13 15.96 -3.58
C GLN A 251 -38.51 15.92 -2.10
N HIS A 252 -37.77 16.53 -1.20
CA HIS A 252 -37.99 16.60 0.24
C HIS A 252 -37.88 18.04 0.75
#